data_853169d3cfb00ec96963cc8e421320aa
#
_entry.id   853169d3cfb00ec96963cc8e421320aa
#
_cell.length_a   1.000
_cell.length_b   1.000
_cell.length_c   1.000
_cell.angle_alpha   90.00
_cell.angle_beta   90.00
_cell.angle_gamma   90.00
#
_symmetry.space_group_name_H-M   'P 1'
#
loop_
_entity.id
_entity.type
_entity.pdbx_description
1 polymer ?
#
loop_
_entity_poly.entity_id
_entity_poly.type
_entity_poly.pdbx_seq_one_letter_code
_entity_poly.pdbx_strand_id
1 'polypeptide(L)' 'MLDPYSVLGVPRNASDDEIKKAYRKLSRKYHPDANINNPNKDQAEEKFKEVQQAY' A
#
# COMPACT_ATOMS: atom_id res chain seq x y z
N MET A 1 0.21 9.20 -13.80
CA MET A 1 0.45 7.81 -13.38
C MET A 1 1.21 7.79 -12.06
N LEU A 2 0.77 7.00 -11.11
CA LEU A 2 1.43 6.90 -9.81
C LEU A 2 2.74 6.12 -9.93
N ASP A 3 3.76 6.62 -9.25
CA ASP A 3 5.05 5.94 -9.17
C ASP A 3 4.93 4.79 -8.15
N PRO A 4 5.07 3.53 -8.58
CA PRO A 4 4.92 2.41 -7.64
C PRO A 4 5.90 2.49 -6.47
N TYR A 5 7.10 2.98 -6.69
CA TYR A 5 8.08 3.09 -5.61
C TYR A 5 7.63 4.12 -4.58
N SER A 6 7.07 5.24 -5.03
CA SER A 6 6.52 6.26 -4.12
C SER A 6 5.32 5.74 -3.35
N VAL A 7 4.42 5.03 -4.02
CA VAL A 7 3.23 4.47 -3.38
C VAL A 7 3.62 3.48 -2.28
N LEU A 8 4.61 2.63 -2.55
CA LEU A 8 5.08 1.64 -1.59
C LEU A 8 6.02 2.22 -0.55
N GLY A 9 6.50 3.46 -0.76
CA GLY A 9 7.40 4.11 0.19
C GLY A 9 8.80 3.53 0.20
N VAL A 10 9.26 3.03 -0.95
CA VAL A 10 10.60 2.45 -1.07
C VAL A 10 11.40 3.21 -2.12
N PRO A 11 12.76 3.16 -2.06
CA PRO A 11 13.58 3.81 -3.08
C PRO A 11 13.50 3.06 -4.40
N ARG A 12 13.83 3.74 -5.50
CA ARG A 12 13.77 3.13 -6.83
C ARG A 12 14.74 1.97 -7.00
N ASN A 13 15.80 1.93 -6.19
CA ASN A 13 16.76 0.84 -6.21
C ASN A 13 16.42 -0.28 -5.22
N ALA A 14 15.20 -0.30 -4.70
CA ALA A 14 14.78 -1.33 -3.75
C ALA A 14 14.83 -2.71 -4.41
N SER A 15 15.23 -3.71 -3.63
CA SER A 15 15.22 -5.09 -4.08
C SER A 15 13.80 -5.63 -4.15
N ASP A 16 13.63 -6.76 -4.86
CA ASP A 16 12.32 -7.42 -4.93
C ASP A 16 11.78 -7.77 -3.55
N ASP A 17 12.65 -8.20 -2.65
CA ASP A 17 12.26 -8.53 -1.28
C ASP A 17 11.76 -7.30 -0.52
N GLU A 18 12.43 -6.17 -0.69
CA GLU A 18 12.01 -4.91 -0.08
C GLU A 18 10.65 -4.47 -0.59
N ILE A 19 10.45 -4.60 -1.89
CA ILE A 19 9.18 -4.25 -2.52
C ILE A 19 8.05 -5.14 -1.99
N LYS A 20 8.28 -6.45 -1.91
CA LYS A 20 7.29 -7.39 -1.38
C LYS A 20 6.95 -7.09 0.08
N LYS A 21 7.96 -6.80 0.89
CA LYS A 21 7.75 -6.47 2.30
C LYS A 21 6.92 -5.21 2.45
N ALA A 22 7.25 -4.18 1.68
CA ALA A 22 6.51 -2.93 1.69
C ALA A 22 5.06 -3.15 1.26
N TYR A 23 4.86 -3.92 0.21
CA TYR A 23 3.52 -4.25 -0.28
C TYR A 23 2.69 -4.94 0.80
N ARG A 24 3.24 -5.97 1.43
CA ARG A 24 2.55 -6.71 2.50
C ARG A 24 2.20 -5.81 3.67
N LYS A 25 3.15 -4.98 4.09
CA LYS A 25 2.95 -4.06 5.21
C LYS A 25 1.81 -3.09 4.92
N LEU A 26 1.82 -2.47 3.75
CA LEU A 26 0.79 -1.51 3.37
C LEU A 26 -0.55 -2.17 3.14
N SER A 27 -0.56 -3.38 2.57
CA SER A 27 -1.80 -4.12 2.38
C SER A 27 -2.47 -4.42 3.70
N ARG A 28 -1.72 -4.83 4.71
CA ARG A 28 -2.26 -5.08 6.05
C ARG A 28 -2.78 -3.79 6.68
N LYS A 29 -2.03 -2.71 6.52
CA LYS A 29 -2.38 -1.42 7.12
C LYS A 29 -3.69 -0.88 6.54
N TYR A 30 -3.88 -1.01 5.25
CA TYR A 30 -5.03 -0.41 4.55
C TYR A 30 -6.12 -1.40 4.18
N HIS A 31 -5.98 -2.66 4.58
CA HIS A 31 -6.98 -3.68 4.27
C HIS A 31 -8.35 -3.28 4.85
N PRO A 32 -9.45 -3.46 4.10
CA PRO A 32 -10.77 -3.08 4.58
C PRO A 32 -11.13 -3.68 5.94
N ASP A 33 -10.77 -4.93 6.18
CA ASP A 33 -11.06 -5.60 7.46
C ASP A 33 -10.35 -4.94 8.63
N ALA A 34 -9.13 -4.44 8.40
CA ALA A 34 -8.37 -3.76 9.44
C ALA A 34 -8.90 -2.35 9.72
N ASN A 35 -9.68 -1.79 8.80
CA ASN A 35 -10.17 -0.42 8.89
C ASN A 35 -11.68 -0.33 9.02
N ILE A 36 -12.32 -1.40 9.42
CA ILE A 36 -13.79 -1.49 9.46
C ILE A 36 -14.42 -0.41 10.38
N ASN A 37 -13.74 -0.06 11.46
CA ASN A 37 -14.19 0.97 12.40
C ASN A 37 -13.43 2.29 12.25
N ASN A 38 -12.65 2.41 11.20
CA ASN A 38 -11.85 3.61 10.96
C ASN A 38 -12.74 4.70 10.34
N PRO A 39 -12.81 5.91 10.93
CA PRO A 39 -13.57 7.00 10.31
C PRO A 39 -13.08 7.38 8.92
N ASN A 40 -11.83 7.03 8.59
CA ASN A 40 -11.23 7.28 7.28
C ASN A 40 -11.17 6.02 6.42
N LYS A 41 -12.11 5.10 6.61
CA LYS A 41 -12.08 3.82 5.88
C LYS A 41 -12.10 3.99 4.36
N ASP A 42 -12.77 5.02 3.85
CA ASP A 42 -12.82 5.27 2.41
C ASP A 42 -11.46 5.65 1.87
N GLN A 43 -10.71 6.47 2.62
CA GLN A 43 -9.35 6.84 2.24
C GLN A 43 -8.42 5.64 2.31
N ALA A 44 -8.59 4.80 3.32
CA ALA A 44 -7.80 3.58 3.46
C ALA A 44 -8.07 2.63 2.28
N GLU A 45 -9.31 2.51 1.86
CA GLU A 45 -9.66 1.69 0.72
C GLU A 45 -9.03 2.20 -0.58
N GLU A 46 -9.06 3.52 -0.80
CA GLU A 46 -8.41 4.11 -1.96
C GLU A 46 -6.91 3.84 -1.95
N LYS A 47 -6.29 3.99 -0.79
CA LYS A 47 -4.85 3.72 -0.65
C LYS A 47 -4.54 2.24 -0.89
N PHE A 48 -5.40 1.36 -0.43
CA PHE A 48 -5.25 -0.07 -0.66
C PHE A 48 -5.27 -0.39 -2.16
N LYS A 49 -6.18 0.22 -2.90
CA LYS A 49 -6.25 0.06 -4.36
C LYS A 49 -4.98 0.56 -5.04
N GLU A 50 -4.46 1.72 -4.61
CA GLU A 50 -3.21 2.26 -5.15
C GLU A 50 -2.06 1.29 -4.92
N VAL A 51 -1.96 0.73 -3.71
CA VAL A 51 -0.91 -0.22 -3.35
C VAL A 51 -1.00 -1.46 -4.24
N GLN A 52 -2.19 -1.97 -4.47
CA GLN A 52 -2.37 -3.13 -5.34
C GLN A 52 -1.99 -2.85 -6.79
N GLN A 53 -2.30 -1.67 -7.28
CA GLN A 53 -1.91 -1.26 -8.63
C GLN A 53 -0.40 -1.08 -8.76
N ALA A 54 0.24 -0.63 -7.68
CA ALA A 54 1.68 -0.40 -7.68
C ALA A 54 2.49 -1.70 -7.69
N TYR A 55 1.95 -2.76 -7.17
CA TYR A 55 2.63 -4.06 -7.13
C TYR A 55 2.25 -4.90 -8.33
#